data_075f2f2d3d58e43ae25787e237a80a1c
#
_entry.id   075f2f2d3d58e43ae25787e237a80a1c
#
_cell.length_a   1.000
_cell.length_b   1.000
_cell.length_c   1.000
_cell.angle_alpha   90.00
_cell.angle_beta   90.00
_cell.angle_gamma   90.00
#
_symmetry.space_group_name_H-M   'P 1'
#
loop_
_entity.id
_entity.type
_entity.pdbx_description
1 polymer ?
#
loop_
_entity_poly.entity_id
_entity_poly.type
_entity_poly.pdbx_seq_one_letter_code
_entity_poly.pdbx_strand_id
1 'polypeptide(L)'
;LVDEIGPDVRSCDTQFTQYGGVREFVGTVTTVRCFQDNALLKSILGEKNPGSVLVIDGDASVHTALVGDLIAELARSNGWVGIIANGAIRDAKTIGGMEIGVKALGTNPRKSTKSGAGERDVPVELGGITFNPGDTVYSDDDGIVAVAPGA
;
A
#
# COMPACT_ATOMS: atom_id res chain seq x y z
N LEU A 1 14.03 10.01 11.77
CA LEU A 1 13.95 8.52 11.77
C LEU A 1 15.06 7.89 10.94
N VAL A 2 15.25 8.36 9.70
CA VAL A 2 16.31 7.83 8.83
C VAL A 2 17.68 8.02 9.47
N ASP A 3 17.92 9.18 10.06
CA ASP A 3 19.18 9.48 10.72
C ASP A 3 19.42 8.60 11.95
N GLU A 4 18.35 8.19 12.63
CA GLU A 4 18.43 7.34 13.82
C GLU A 4 18.67 5.88 13.45
N ILE A 5 18.02 5.37 12.39
CA ILE A 5 18.17 4.00 11.93
C ILE A 5 19.53 3.80 11.22
N GLY A 6 19.95 4.81 10.46
CA GLY A 6 21.22 4.79 9.75
C GLY A 6 21.19 4.03 8.42
N PRO A 7 22.33 3.41 8.03
CA PRO A 7 22.48 2.91 6.66
C PRO A 7 21.63 1.68 6.33
N ASP A 8 21.01 1.03 7.31
CA ASP A 8 20.16 -0.14 7.07
C ASP A 8 18.74 0.25 6.64
N VAL A 9 18.41 1.53 6.68
CA VAL A 9 17.11 2.01 6.19
C VAL A 9 17.10 1.98 4.67
N ARG A 10 15.98 1.48 4.12
CA ARG A 10 15.76 1.50 2.67
C ARG A 10 14.70 2.55 2.36
N SER A 11 15.06 3.57 1.61
CA SER A 11 14.11 4.61 1.22
C SER A 11 13.59 4.37 -0.19
N CYS A 12 12.27 4.51 -0.35
CA CYS A 12 11.59 4.31 -1.61
C CYS A 12 11.64 5.61 -2.43
N ASP A 13 12.16 5.53 -3.66
CA ASP A 13 12.31 6.72 -4.51
C ASP A 13 11.03 7.06 -5.30
N THR A 14 10.06 6.17 -5.34
CA THR A 14 8.79 6.46 -6.01
C THR A 14 8.04 7.57 -5.27
N GLN A 15 7.58 8.56 -6.03
CA GLN A 15 6.85 9.70 -5.49
C GLN A 15 5.36 9.39 -5.51
N PHE A 16 4.87 8.85 -4.40
CA PHE A 16 3.45 8.58 -4.23
C PHE A 16 2.69 9.84 -3.80
N THR A 17 1.41 9.90 -4.17
CA THR A 17 0.50 10.92 -3.67
C THR A 17 -0.25 10.35 -2.45
N GLN A 18 -0.38 11.16 -1.42
CA GLN A 18 -1.13 10.84 -0.21
C GLN A 18 -2.62 11.09 -0.44
N TYR A 19 -3.43 10.04 -0.34
CA TYR A 19 -4.89 10.13 -0.54
C TYR A 19 -5.70 9.87 0.72
N GLY A 20 -5.21 9.01 1.61
CA GLY A 20 -5.94 8.65 2.84
C GLY A 20 -6.00 9.77 3.86
N GLY A 21 -6.92 9.68 4.81
CA GLY A 21 -7.08 10.67 5.87
C GLY A 21 -5.94 10.65 6.90
N VAL A 22 -5.22 9.53 7.02
CA VAL A 22 -4.05 9.41 7.89
C VAL A 22 -2.79 9.63 7.07
N ARG A 23 -2.06 10.69 7.37
CA ARG A 23 -0.88 11.09 6.60
C ARG A 23 0.40 10.39 7.05
N GLU A 24 0.47 9.95 8.28
CA GLU A 24 1.63 9.26 8.85
C GLU A 24 1.19 7.91 9.40
N PHE A 25 1.83 6.85 8.97
CA PHE A 25 1.53 5.52 9.49
C PHE A 25 2.77 4.64 9.51
N VAL A 26 2.74 3.68 10.42
CA VAL A 26 3.79 2.68 10.62
C VAL A 26 3.12 1.33 10.74
N GLY A 27 3.63 0.32 10.07
CA GLY A 27 3.06 -1.01 10.19
C GLY A 27 3.93 -2.11 9.62
N THR A 28 3.48 -3.33 9.85
CA THR A 28 4.12 -4.53 9.35
C THR A 28 3.69 -4.78 7.91
N VAL A 29 4.64 -5.02 7.03
CA VAL A 29 4.41 -5.18 5.60
C VAL A 29 3.79 -6.53 5.29
N THR A 30 2.69 -6.51 4.56
CA THR A 30 2.16 -7.63 3.78
C THR A 30 2.23 -7.21 2.30
N THR A 31 2.51 -8.11 1.41
CA THR A 31 2.73 -7.79 0.00
C THR A 31 1.76 -8.52 -0.91
N VAL A 32 1.48 -7.91 -2.06
CA VAL A 32 0.75 -8.55 -3.16
C VAL A 32 1.22 -7.96 -4.49
N ARG A 33 1.33 -8.81 -5.48
CA ARG A 33 1.58 -8.40 -6.87
C ARG A 33 0.34 -8.72 -7.69
N CYS A 34 -0.21 -7.71 -8.36
CA CYS A 34 -1.39 -7.88 -9.22
C CYS A 34 -1.41 -6.78 -10.28
N PHE A 35 -1.82 -7.14 -11.49
CA PHE A 35 -1.84 -6.20 -12.61
C PHE A 35 -3.26 -5.98 -13.10
N GLN A 36 -3.79 -4.77 -12.89
CA GLN A 36 -5.14 -4.35 -13.33
C GLN A 36 -6.26 -5.29 -12.85
N ASP A 37 -6.02 -6.02 -11.76
CA ASP A 37 -6.94 -6.95 -11.15
C ASP A 37 -6.89 -6.75 -9.63
N ASN A 38 -8.03 -6.69 -8.96
CA ASN A 38 -8.06 -6.38 -7.54
C ASN A 38 -8.76 -7.43 -6.67
N ALA A 39 -9.10 -8.60 -7.21
CA ALA A 39 -9.77 -9.62 -6.41
C ALA A 39 -8.88 -10.17 -5.31
N LEU A 40 -7.59 -10.43 -5.60
CA LEU A 40 -6.66 -10.96 -4.62
C LEU A 40 -6.39 -9.95 -3.49
N LEU A 41 -6.09 -8.68 -3.83
CA LEU A 41 -5.82 -7.66 -2.82
C LEU A 41 -7.05 -7.42 -1.92
N LYS A 42 -8.24 -7.47 -2.48
CA LYS A 42 -9.47 -7.35 -1.72
C LYS A 42 -9.62 -8.51 -0.73
N SER A 43 -9.32 -9.73 -1.15
CA SER A 43 -9.33 -10.91 -0.29
C SER A 43 -8.35 -10.74 0.88
N ILE A 44 -7.14 -10.24 0.61
CA ILE A 44 -6.13 -9.99 1.66
C ILE A 44 -6.62 -8.94 2.65
N LEU A 45 -7.13 -7.81 2.16
CA LEU A 45 -7.62 -6.73 3.01
C LEU A 45 -8.89 -7.10 3.78
N GLY A 46 -9.60 -8.14 3.34
CA GLY A 46 -10.71 -8.73 4.07
C GLY A 46 -10.29 -9.59 5.26
N GLU A 47 -9.01 -9.91 5.40
CA GLU A 47 -8.46 -10.61 6.55
C GLU A 47 -8.19 -9.62 7.67
N LYS A 48 -8.55 -9.99 8.90
CA LYS A 48 -8.25 -9.16 10.06
C LYS A 48 -6.75 -9.17 10.33
N ASN A 49 -6.10 -8.01 10.25
CA ASN A 49 -4.65 -7.91 10.40
C ASN A 49 -4.26 -6.56 11.00
N PRO A 50 -4.54 -6.35 12.32
CA PRO A 50 -4.28 -5.07 12.96
C PRO A 50 -2.83 -4.65 12.88
N GLY A 51 -2.59 -3.37 12.57
CA GLY A 51 -1.25 -2.79 12.54
C GLY A 51 -0.47 -3.09 11.26
N SER A 52 -1.09 -3.67 10.25
CA SER A 52 -0.42 -4.03 8.99
C SER A 52 -0.64 -3.01 7.89
N VAL A 53 0.30 -3.00 6.95
CA VAL A 53 0.27 -2.20 5.73
C VAL A 53 0.35 -3.15 4.55
N LEU A 54 -0.55 -2.99 3.58
CA LEU A 54 -0.48 -3.74 2.34
C LEU A 54 0.31 -2.93 1.31
N VAL A 55 1.41 -3.51 0.84
CA VAL A 55 2.20 -2.96 -0.27
C VAL A 55 1.79 -3.71 -1.53
N ILE A 56 1.23 -2.98 -2.49
CA ILE A 56 0.68 -3.53 -3.72
C ILE A 56 1.61 -3.17 -4.88
N ASP A 57 2.16 -4.18 -5.53
CA ASP A 57 2.89 -3.97 -6.79
C ASP A 57 1.92 -4.16 -7.96
N GLY A 58 1.41 -3.04 -8.47
CA GLY A 58 0.55 -2.99 -9.64
C GLY A 58 1.31 -2.71 -10.93
N ASP A 59 2.62 -2.90 -10.93
CA ASP A 59 3.50 -2.67 -12.08
C ASP A 59 3.41 -1.23 -12.62
N ALA A 60 3.19 -0.28 -11.72
CA ALA A 60 3.04 1.15 -12.03
C ALA A 60 1.90 1.48 -13.00
N SER A 61 0.96 0.55 -13.22
CA SER A 61 -0.18 0.80 -14.11
C SER A 61 -1.20 1.70 -13.42
N VAL A 62 -1.53 2.81 -14.07
CA VAL A 62 -2.62 3.70 -13.63
C VAL A 62 -3.85 3.57 -14.54
N HIS A 63 -3.91 2.51 -15.32
CA HIS A 63 -5.03 2.30 -16.27
C HIS A 63 -6.33 1.89 -15.59
N THR A 64 -6.24 1.18 -14.47
CA THR A 64 -7.41 0.82 -13.65
C THR A 64 -7.15 1.14 -12.19
N ALA A 65 -8.22 1.41 -11.44
CA ALA A 65 -8.13 1.60 -10.00
C ALA A 65 -8.08 0.26 -9.29
N LEU A 66 -7.04 0.04 -8.49
CA LEU A 66 -6.90 -1.17 -7.67
C LEU A 66 -7.72 -1.07 -6.39
N VAL A 67 -7.86 0.12 -5.83
CA VAL A 67 -8.55 0.37 -4.57
C VAL A 67 -9.56 1.50 -4.76
N GLY A 68 -10.79 1.26 -4.34
CA GLY A 68 -11.82 2.28 -4.20
C GLY A 68 -12.24 2.41 -2.75
N ASP A 69 -13.32 3.15 -2.49
CA ASP A 69 -13.79 3.43 -1.14
C ASP A 69 -14.21 2.18 -0.37
N LEU A 70 -14.87 1.22 -1.03
CA LEU A 70 -15.32 -0.01 -0.37
C LEU A 70 -14.16 -0.87 0.09
N ILE A 71 -13.11 -0.99 -0.72
CA ILE A 71 -11.92 -1.75 -0.37
C ILE A 71 -11.14 -1.04 0.73
N ALA A 72 -11.02 0.29 0.66
CA ALA A 72 -10.35 1.06 1.70
C ALA A 72 -11.08 0.93 3.05
N GLU A 73 -12.40 0.97 3.05
CA GLU A 73 -13.20 0.78 4.26
C GLU A 73 -13.08 -0.66 4.79
N LEU A 74 -13.04 -1.65 3.91
CA LEU A 74 -12.80 -3.04 4.29
C LEU A 74 -11.48 -3.18 5.03
N ALA A 75 -10.42 -2.57 4.50
CA ALA A 75 -9.10 -2.58 5.12
C ALA A 75 -9.13 -1.91 6.49
N ARG A 76 -9.71 -0.72 6.57
CA ARG A 76 -9.81 0.04 7.82
C ARG A 76 -10.54 -0.79 8.90
N SER A 77 -11.66 -1.39 8.56
CA SER A 77 -12.47 -2.16 9.52
C SER A 77 -11.77 -3.44 9.99
N ASN A 78 -10.80 -3.95 9.25
CA ASN A 78 -10.01 -5.11 9.63
C ASN A 78 -8.67 -4.76 10.30
N GLY A 79 -8.48 -3.49 10.65
CA GLY A 79 -7.32 -3.04 11.43
C GLY A 79 -6.08 -2.69 10.62
N TRP A 80 -6.16 -2.74 9.29
CA TRP A 80 -5.07 -2.27 8.45
C TRP A 80 -4.85 -0.78 8.65
N VAL A 81 -3.60 -0.36 8.80
CA VAL A 81 -3.28 1.05 9.04
C VAL A 81 -2.90 1.81 7.78
N GLY A 82 -2.54 1.09 6.71
CA GLY A 82 -2.16 1.74 5.47
C GLY A 82 -2.16 0.81 4.26
N ILE A 83 -2.27 1.44 3.11
CA ILE A 83 -2.16 0.81 1.79
C ILE A 83 -1.19 1.65 0.98
N ILE A 84 -0.18 1.00 0.39
CA ILE A 84 0.76 1.62 -0.54
C ILE A 84 0.59 0.93 -1.88
N ALA A 85 0.04 1.64 -2.86
CA ALA A 85 -0.30 1.07 -4.15
C ALA A 85 0.60 1.64 -5.25
N ASN A 86 1.43 0.79 -5.83
CA ASN A 86 2.17 1.13 -7.05
C ASN A 86 1.23 0.97 -8.26
N GLY A 87 0.23 1.81 -8.30
CA GLY A 87 -0.86 1.82 -9.25
C GLY A 87 -1.83 2.96 -8.93
N ALA A 88 -3.06 2.84 -9.40
CA ALA A 88 -4.07 3.88 -9.21
C ALA A 88 -5.16 3.47 -8.20
N ILE A 89 -5.82 4.47 -7.65
CA ILE A 89 -7.02 4.32 -6.84
C ILE A 89 -8.17 5.13 -7.48
N ARG A 90 -9.37 5.00 -6.92
CA ARG A 90 -10.50 5.88 -7.23
C ARG A 90 -11.19 6.30 -5.94
N ASP A 91 -12.22 7.13 -6.04
CA ASP A 91 -12.96 7.66 -4.88
C ASP A 91 -12.05 8.46 -3.94
N ALA A 92 -11.11 9.22 -4.51
CA ALA A 92 -10.07 9.92 -3.75
C ALA A 92 -10.64 10.85 -2.69
N LYS A 93 -11.74 11.55 -2.99
CA LYS A 93 -12.39 12.46 -2.04
C LYS A 93 -12.92 11.69 -0.81
N THR A 94 -13.59 10.57 -1.04
CA THR A 94 -14.14 9.75 0.04
C THR A 94 -13.02 9.13 0.86
N ILE A 95 -11.98 8.58 0.20
CA ILE A 95 -10.82 8.00 0.87
C ILE A 95 -10.10 9.05 1.72
N GLY A 96 -10.06 10.30 1.28
CA GLY A 96 -9.45 11.39 2.03
C GLY A 96 -10.08 11.67 3.39
N GLY A 97 -11.30 11.23 3.62
CA GLY A 97 -11.99 11.33 4.91
C GLY A 97 -11.90 10.09 5.78
N MET A 98 -11.23 9.04 5.33
CA MET A 98 -11.12 7.79 6.08
C MET A 98 -9.89 7.74 6.98
N GLU A 99 -10.03 7.11 8.14
CA GLU A 99 -8.93 6.93 9.09
C GLU A 99 -8.02 5.76 8.71
N ILE A 100 -7.41 5.86 7.54
CA ILE A 100 -6.42 4.92 7.02
C ILE A 100 -5.44 5.68 6.14
N GLY A 101 -4.17 5.27 6.12
CA GLY A 101 -3.21 5.79 5.17
C GLY A 101 -3.40 5.12 3.81
N VAL A 102 -3.41 5.92 2.76
CA VAL A 102 -3.44 5.40 1.38
C VAL A 102 -2.50 6.24 0.54
N LYS A 103 -1.48 5.59 -0.02
CA LYS A 103 -0.59 6.20 -0.99
C LYS A 103 -0.70 5.48 -2.32
N ALA A 104 -0.73 6.21 -3.41
CA ALA A 104 -0.84 5.67 -4.75
C ALA A 104 -0.16 6.58 -5.77
N LEU A 105 0.05 6.09 -6.98
CA LEU A 105 0.66 6.88 -8.06
C LEU A 105 -0.29 7.92 -8.62
N GLY A 106 -1.58 7.61 -8.64
CA GLY A 106 -2.58 8.49 -9.21
C GLY A 106 -3.98 7.91 -9.09
N THR A 107 -4.89 8.44 -9.88
CA THR A 107 -6.28 8.03 -9.87
C THR A 107 -6.76 7.65 -11.27
N ASN A 108 -7.72 6.74 -11.34
CA ASN A 108 -8.45 6.42 -12.56
C ASN A 108 -9.82 5.87 -12.17
N PRO A 109 -10.92 6.37 -12.74
CA PRO A 109 -12.25 5.87 -12.41
C PRO A 109 -12.55 4.47 -12.95
N ARG A 110 -11.70 3.93 -13.84
CA ARG A 110 -11.90 2.61 -14.44
C ARG A 110 -11.67 1.52 -13.40
N LYS A 111 -12.63 0.64 -13.23
CA LYS A 111 -12.49 -0.49 -12.31
C LYS A 111 -11.54 -1.55 -12.86
N SER A 112 -10.89 -2.27 -11.95
CA SER A 112 -10.03 -3.41 -12.26
C SER A 112 -10.86 -4.66 -12.56
N THR A 113 -10.24 -5.65 -13.21
CA THR A 113 -10.84 -6.97 -13.35
C THR A 113 -10.84 -7.70 -11.98
N LYS A 114 -11.57 -8.80 -11.90
CA LYS A 114 -11.77 -9.54 -10.66
C LYS A 114 -11.51 -11.04 -10.84
N SER A 115 -10.46 -11.37 -11.59
CA SER A 115 -10.10 -12.77 -11.84
C SER A 115 -9.39 -13.45 -10.66
N GLY A 116 -8.76 -12.66 -9.79
CA GLY A 116 -7.95 -13.17 -8.69
C GLY A 116 -6.50 -13.45 -9.07
N ALA A 117 -6.09 -13.06 -10.27
CA ALA A 117 -4.72 -13.24 -10.70
C ALA A 117 -3.76 -12.40 -9.87
N GLY A 118 -2.61 -12.98 -9.53
CA GLY A 118 -1.57 -12.30 -8.75
C GLY A 118 -0.86 -13.26 -7.81
N GLU A 119 0.02 -12.68 -6.99
CA GLU A 119 0.81 -13.42 -6.01
C GLU A 119 0.86 -12.64 -4.71
N ARG A 120 0.61 -13.32 -3.59
CA ARG A 120 0.72 -12.70 -2.26
C ARG A 120 1.96 -13.18 -1.54
N ASP A 121 2.40 -12.38 -0.56
CA ASP A 121 3.51 -12.71 0.34
C ASP A 121 4.81 -12.98 -0.40
N VAL A 122 5.01 -12.28 -1.51
CA VAL A 122 6.24 -12.30 -2.30
C VAL A 122 6.99 -10.98 -2.13
N PRO A 123 8.33 -10.98 -2.19
CA PRO A 123 9.06 -9.70 -2.22
C PRO A 123 8.64 -8.87 -3.42
N VAL A 124 8.41 -7.57 -3.22
CA VAL A 124 8.08 -6.66 -4.30
C VAL A 124 9.08 -5.53 -4.38
N GLU A 125 9.46 -5.17 -5.60
CA GLU A 125 10.42 -4.11 -5.85
C GLU A 125 9.70 -2.85 -6.31
N LEU A 126 9.82 -1.77 -5.54
CA LEU A 126 9.26 -0.46 -5.84
C LEU A 126 10.28 0.61 -5.49
N GLY A 127 10.45 1.59 -6.38
CA GLY A 127 11.25 2.77 -6.06
C GLY A 127 12.69 2.48 -5.66
N GLY A 128 13.29 1.46 -6.25
CA GLY A 128 14.69 1.11 -6.03
C GLY A 128 14.95 0.27 -4.78
N ILE A 129 13.91 -0.14 -4.06
CA ILE A 129 14.06 -1.00 -2.88
C ILE A 129 13.14 -2.21 -2.98
N THR A 130 13.45 -3.22 -2.15
CA THR A 130 12.58 -4.40 -2.01
C THR A 130 11.79 -4.29 -0.71
N PHE A 131 10.47 -4.48 -0.80
CA PHE A 131 9.61 -4.64 0.35
C PHE A 131 9.41 -6.13 0.58
N ASN A 132 9.81 -6.61 1.74
CA ASN A 132 9.66 -8.02 2.11
C ASN A 132 8.50 -8.18 3.08
N PRO A 133 7.70 -9.26 2.97
CA PRO A 133 6.72 -9.57 4.01
C PRO A 133 7.38 -9.59 5.38
N GLY A 134 6.77 -8.93 6.36
CA GLY A 134 7.31 -8.86 7.71
C GLY A 134 8.20 -7.65 8.00
N ASP A 135 8.63 -6.92 6.98
CA ASP A 135 9.33 -5.65 7.19
C ASP A 135 8.46 -4.67 7.96
N THR A 136 9.08 -3.66 8.56
CA THR A 136 8.36 -2.50 9.10
C THR A 136 8.48 -1.35 8.12
N VAL A 137 7.35 -0.75 7.77
CA VAL A 137 7.31 0.41 6.89
C VAL A 137 6.88 1.65 7.66
N TYR A 138 7.55 2.76 7.39
CA TYR A 138 7.22 4.08 7.92
C TYR A 138 6.87 4.98 6.74
N SER A 139 5.71 5.61 6.79
CA SER A 139 5.22 6.48 5.72
C SER A 139 4.74 7.80 6.30
N ASP A 140 5.20 8.90 5.71
CA ASP A 140 4.79 10.27 6.07
C ASP A 140 4.76 11.16 4.83
N ASP A 141 4.68 12.48 5.03
CA ASP A 141 4.62 13.43 3.92
C ASP A 141 5.91 13.49 3.09
N ASP A 142 7.05 13.09 3.65
CA ASP A 142 8.33 13.11 2.94
C ASP A 142 8.58 11.83 2.14
N GLY A 143 7.90 10.74 2.45
CA GLY A 143 8.08 9.52 1.70
C GLY A 143 7.90 8.25 2.54
N ILE A 144 8.53 7.19 2.05
CA ILE A 144 8.37 5.83 2.60
C ILE A 144 9.75 5.23 2.81
N VAL A 145 9.95 4.66 3.99
CA VAL A 145 11.14 3.86 4.29
C VAL A 145 10.74 2.50 4.83
N ALA A 146 11.55 1.50 4.58
CA ALA A 146 11.34 0.14 5.06
C ALA A 146 12.59 -0.37 5.78
N VAL A 147 12.38 -1.13 6.84
CA VAL A 147 13.44 -1.76 7.60
C VAL A 147 13.10 -3.23 7.86
N ALA A 148 14.12 -4.05 7.99
CA ALA A 148 13.94 -5.47 8.30
C ALA A 148 13.33 -5.64 9.71
N PRO A 149 12.64 -6.78 9.97
CA PRO A 149 12.11 -7.07 11.30
C PRO A 149 13.21 -7.00 12.36
N GLY A 150 12.90 -6.34 13.49
CA GLY A 150 13.84 -6.23 14.61
C GLY A 150 14.93 -5.17 14.46
N ALA A 151 14.86 -4.38 13.41
CA ALA A 151 15.82 -3.29 13.21
C ALA A 151 15.45 -2.03 14.00
#